data_712da798c9ddff77fde67ed923aa9ffc
#
_entry.id   712da798c9ddff77fde67ed923aa9ffc
#
_cell.length_a   1.000
_cell.length_b   1.000
_cell.length_c   1.000
_cell.angle_alpha   90.00
_cell.angle_beta   90.00
_cell.angle_gamma   90.00
#
_symmetry.space_group_name_H-M   'P 1'
#
loop_
_entity.id
_entity.type
_entity.pdbx_description
1 polymer ?
#
loop_
_entity_poly.entity_id
_entity_poly.type
_entity_poly.pdbx_seq_one_letter_code
_entity_poly.pdbx_strand_id
1 'polypeptide(L)'
;MFRFSRIGYALLFLGAVDFAIGAQPATASDDSANIIKYRKQVMVANASHITAIFSVLKGETSYSGHIAAHARAIAASSAMILDIFPAGSGEGTAALPSIWQDWPKFEAATKALETAANDLVVAAGGSDMAAIRTAAGAVGKACGGCHEPFRKQHRH
;
A
#
# COMPACT_ATOMS: atom_id res chain seq x y z
N MET A 1 -71.18 -14.46 -46.85
CA MET A 1 -70.28 -15.56 -46.41
C MET A 1 -68.88 -14.96 -46.21
N PHE A 2 -68.52 -14.50 -45.01
CA PHE A 2 -67.21 -14.01 -44.70
C PHE A 2 -66.58 -14.86 -43.56
N ARG A 3 -65.46 -15.55 -43.90
CA ARG A 3 -64.72 -16.39 -42.96
C ARG A 3 -63.73 -15.49 -42.22
N PHE A 4 -63.93 -15.34 -40.90
CA PHE A 4 -62.93 -14.69 -40.04
C PHE A 4 -61.77 -15.66 -39.72
N SER A 5 -60.59 -15.31 -40.18
CA SER A 5 -59.34 -15.98 -39.85
C SER A 5 -58.92 -15.54 -38.46
N ARG A 6 -58.65 -16.50 -37.54
CA ARG A 6 -58.14 -16.27 -36.19
C ARG A 6 -56.62 -16.15 -36.28
N ILE A 7 -56.14 -14.94 -36.05
CA ILE A 7 -54.67 -14.69 -35.87
C ILE A 7 -54.33 -15.03 -34.42
N GLY A 8 -53.57 -16.11 -34.26
CA GLY A 8 -53.05 -16.49 -32.97
C GLY A 8 -51.86 -15.59 -32.58
N TYR A 9 -51.98 -14.89 -31.47
CA TYR A 9 -50.86 -14.17 -30.86
C TYR A 9 -49.98 -15.16 -30.11
N ALA A 10 -48.79 -15.39 -30.63
CA ALA A 10 -47.72 -16.08 -29.89
C ALA A 10 -47.13 -15.12 -28.86
N LEU A 11 -47.35 -15.39 -27.57
CA LEU A 11 -46.72 -14.71 -26.46
C LEU A 11 -45.25 -15.19 -26.37
N LEU A 12 -44.34 -14.31 -26.80
CA LEU A 12 -42.93 -14.46 -26.54
C LEU A 12 -42.67 -14.16 -25.06
N PHE A 13 -42.42 -15.20 -24.26
CA PHE A 13 -41.87 -15.06 -22.94
C PHE A 13 -40.39 -14.67 -23.08
N LEU A 14 -40.06 -13.37 -22.87
CA LEU A 14 -38.71 -12.94 -22.60
C LEU A 14 -38.36 -13.44 -21.19
N GLY A 15 -37.61 -14.51 -21.11
CA GLY A 15 -36.97 -14.92 -19.87
C GLY A 15 -35.92 -13.87 -19.45
N ALA A 16 -36.19 -13.13 -18.37
CA ALA A 16 -35.19 -12.32 -17.72
C ALA A 16 -34.12 -13.28 -17.15
N VAL A 17 -32.93 -13.27 -17.73
CA VAL A 17 -31.76 -13.92 -17.13
C VAL A 17 -31.28 -12.97 -16.06
N ASP A 18 -31.64 -13.21 -14.80
CA ASP A 18 -31.06 -12.58 -13.63
C ASP A 18 -29.60 -12.98 -13.57
N PHE A 19 -28.73 -12.10 -14.07
CA PHE A 19 -27.29 -12.18 -13.85
C PHE A 19 -27.02 -11.79 -12.39
N ALA A 20 -27.20 -12.74 -11.49
CA ALA A 20 -26.72 -12.58 -10.13
C ALA A 20 -25.20 -12.41 -10.19
N ILE A 21 -24.75 -11.14 -10.13
CA ILE A 21 -23.35 -10.84 -9.81
C ILE A 21 -23.15 -11.31 -8.38
N GLY A 22 -22.88 -12.60 -8.22
CA GLY A 22 -22.43 -13.15 -6.96
C GLY A 22 -21.13 -12.45 -6.62
N ALA A 23 -21.15 -11.63 -5.56
CA ALA A 23 -19.93 -11.21 -4.91
C ALA A 23 -19.15 -12.48 -4.58
N GLN A 24 -18.10 -12.77 -5.33
CA GLN A 24 -17.19 -13.85 -5.01
C GLN A 24 -16.58 -13.52 -3.65
N PRO A 25 -16.74 -14.39 -2.64
CA PRO A 25 -15.98 -14.22 -1.43
C PRO A 25 -14.50 -14.23 -1.84
N ALA A 26 -13.75 -13.21 -1.45
CA ALA A 26 -12.31 -13.20 -1.56
C ALA A 26 -11.76 -14.31 -0.66
N THR A 27 -11.64 -15.51 -1.17
CA THR A 27 -11.08 -16.68 -0.51
C THR A 27 -9.98 -17.28 -1.38
N ALA A 28 -8.89 -16.58 -1.47
CA ALA A 28 -7.61 -17.21 -1.39
C ALA A 28 -6.95 -16.56 -0.19
N SER A 29 -6.88 -17.25 0.93
CA SER A 29 -5.88 -16.94 1.95
C SER A 29 -4.56 -17.05 1.21
N ASP A 30 -3.98 -15.89 0.84
CA ASP A 30 -2.64 -15.89 0.28
C ASP A 30 -1.76 -16.73 1.19
N ASP A 31 -1.06 -17.71 0.63
CA ASP A 31 -0.09 -18.49 1.38
C ASP A 31 0.85 -17.51 2.10
N SER A 32 1.10 -17.72 3.37
CA SER A 32 1.97 -16.88 4.19
C SER A 32 3.31 -16.58 3.50
N ALA A 33 3.83 -17.51 2.72
CA ALA A 33 5.05 -17.32 1.92
C ALA A 33 4.88 -16.24 0.84
N ASN A 34 3.73 -16.17 0.18
CA ASN A 34 3.43 -15.15 -0.84
C ASN A 34 3.25 -13.77 -0.20
N ILE A 35 2.56 -13.68 0.93
CA ILE A 35 2.44 -12.44 1.69
C ILE A 35 3.80 -11.93 2.14
N ILE A 36 4.65 -12.81 2.68
CA ILE A 36 6.02 -12.46 3.09
C ILE A 36 6.84 -11.95 1.90
N LYS A 37 6.75 -12.62 0.76
CA LYS A 37 7.43 -12.19 -0.48
C LYS A 37 6.94 -10.81 -0.92
N TYR A 38 5.63 -10.59 -0.98
CA TYR A 38 5.04 -9.31 -1.34
C TYR A 38 5.46 -8.20 -0.38
N ARG A 39 5.34 -8.41 0.94
CA ARG A 39 5.79 -7.48 1.97
C ARG A 39 7.24 -7.04 1.79
N LYS A 40 8.15 -8.00 1.53
CA LYS A 40 9.56 -7.70 1.28
C LYS A 40 9.73 -6.75 0.09
N GLN A 41 8.97 -6.93 -1.00
CA GLN A 41 9.03 -6.05 -2.17
C GLN A 41 8.52 -4.64 -1.84
N VAL A 42 7.44 -4.51 -1.09
CA VAL A 42 6.92 -3.20 -0.63
C VAL A 42 7.97 -2.46 0.20
N MET A 43 8.64 -3.16 1.14
CA MET A 43 9.69 -2.56 1.96
C MET A 43 10.93 -2.14 1.14
N VAL A 44 11.33 -2.95 0.15
CA VAL A 44 12.43 -2.62 -0.77
C VAL A 44 12.06 -1.40 -1.63
N ALA A 45 10.83 -1.34 -2.15
CA ALA A 45 10.36 -0.21 -2.94
C ALA A 45 10.40 1.10 -2.11
N ASN A 46 9.89 1.07 -0.88
CA ASN A 46 9.94 2.24 0.01
C ASN A 46 11.38 2.68 0.31
N ALA A 47 12.28 1.74 0.58
CA ALA A 47 13.69 2.04 0.78
C ALA A 47 14.33 2.67 -0.47
N SER A 48 14.01 2.18 -1.66
CA SER A 48 14.49 2.72 -2.93
C SER A 48 13.97 4.14 -3.18
N HIS A 49 12.70 4.39 -2.91
CA HIS A 49 12.10 5.72 -3.08
C HIS A 49 12.72 6.75 -2.13
N ILE A 50 12.85 6.45 -0.85
CA ILE A 50 13.44 7.41 0.09
C ILE A 50 14.94 7.62 -0.18
N THR A 51 15.67 6.59 -0.62
CA THR A 51 17.07 6.71 -1.03
C THR A 51 17.22 7.62 -2.24
N ALA A 52 16.36 7.48 -3.25
CA ALA A 52 16.37 8.36 -4.42
C ALA A 52 16.12 9.84 -4.05
N ILE A 53 15.18 10.09 -3.12
CA ILE A 53 14.94 11.45 -2.59
C ILE A 53 16.21 11.99 -1.92
N PHE A 54 16.86 11.20 -1.06
CA PHE A 54 18.09 11.65 -0.40
C PHE A 54 19.24 11.88 -1.37
N SER A 55 19.36 11.11 -2.47
CA SER A 55 20.39 11.37 -3.50
C SER A 55 20.19 12.74 -4.16
N VAL A 56 18.95 13.14 -4.43
CA VAL A 56 18.65 14.50 -4.92
C VAL A 56 19.00 15.56 -3.86
N LEU A 57 18.57 15.33 -2.60
CA LEU A 57 18.78 16.28 -1.51
C LEU A 57 20.27 16.48 -1.14
N LYS A 58 21.10 15.49 -1.39
CA LYS A 58 22.56 15.57 -1.24
C LYS A 58 23.27 16.19 -2.45
N GLY A 59 22.56 16.42 -3.55
CA GLY A 59 23.15 16.94 -4.78
C GLY A 59 23.90 15.88 -5.61
N GLU A 60 23.70 14.60 -5.34
CA GLU A 60 24.29 13.48 -6.10
C GLU A 60 23.65 13.39 -7.51
N THR A 61 22.46 13.96 -7.70
CA THR A 61 21.73 14.08 -8.96
C THR A 61 20.86 15.32 -8.99
N SER A 62 20.55 15.83 -10.19
CA SER A 62 19.77 17.06 -10.41
C SER A 62 18.26 16.84 -10.56
N TYR A 63 17.73 15.63 -10.37
CA TYR A 63 16.34 15.28 -10.65
C TYR A 63 15.34 15.75 -9.57
N SER A 64 15.40 17.04 -9.18
CA SER A 64 14.51 17.60 -8.15
C SER A 64 13.02 17.44 -8.47
N GLY A 65 12.64 17.52 -9.75
CA GLY A 65 11.26 17.30 -10.20
C GLY A 65 10.72 15.88 -9.95
N HIS A 66 11.58 14.89 -9.65
CA HIS A 66 11.15 13.52 -9.37
C HIS A 66 10.77 13.29 -7.90
N ILE A 67 11.17 14.18 -6.99
CA ILE A 67 10.92 14.01 -5.54
C ILE A 67 9.44 13.80 -5.23
N ALA A 68 8.56 14.60 -5.85
CA ALA A 68 7.12 14.49 -5.63
C ALA A 68 6.55 13.11 -6.05
N ALA A 69 7.08 12.50 -7.10
CA ALA A 69 6.65 11.17 -7.53
C ALA A 69 7.07 10.09 -6.51
N HIS A 70 8.31 10.14 -6.03
CA HIS A 70 8.80 9.23 -5.00
C HIS A 70 8.05 9.42 -3.67
N ALA A 71 7.76 10.65 -3.26
CA ALA A 71 6.98 10.95 -2.06
C ALA A 71 5.57 10.32 -2.12
N ARG A 72 4.87 10.50 -3.24
CA ARG A 72 3.55 9.87 -3.46
C ARG A 72 3.59 8.35 -3.42
N ALA A 73 4.64 7.74 -3.98
CA ALA A 73 4.81 6.28 -3.94
C ALA A 73 4.98 5.76 -2.50
N ILE A 74 5.76 6.46 -1.66
CA ILE A 74 5.90 6.13 -0.23
C ILE A 74 4.55 6.32 0.49
N ALA A 75 3.85 7.42 0.27
CA ALA A 75 2.56 7.67 0.92
C ALA A 75 1.53 6.60 0.55
N ALA A 76 1.41 6.24 -0.73
CA ALA A 76 0.49 5.20 -1.17
C ALA A 76 0.81 3.84 -0.57
N SER A 77 2.09 3.46 -0.50
CA SER A 77 2.50 2.16 0.07
C SER A 77 2.44 2.12 1.59
N SER A 78 2.64 3.26 2.28
CA SER A 78 2.55 3.32 3.75
C SER A 78 1.15 3.01 4.25
N ALA A 79 0.11 3.39 3.53
CA ALA A 79 -1.29 3.10 3.86
C ALA A 79 -1.63 1.60 3.84
N MET A 80 -0.84 0.78 3.14
CA MET A 80 -1.07 -0.67 3.01
C MET A 80 -0.28 -1.51 4.02
N ILE A 81 0.56 -0.90 4.86
CA ILE A 81 1.51 -1.66 5.68
C ILE A 81 0.80 -2.61 6.65
N LEU A 82 -0.28 -2.19 7.28
CA LEU A 82 -1.00 -3.04 8.24
C LEU A 82 -1.55 -4.32 7.58
N ASP A 83 -2.01 -4.24 6.34
CA ASP A 83 -2.62 -5.34 5.61
C ASP A 83 -1.61 -6.47 5.29
N ILE A 84 -0.33 -6.14 5.20
CA ILE A 84 0.73 -7.07 4.81
C ILE A 84 1.46 -7.73 5.99
N PHE A 85 0.90 -7.60 7.22
CA PHE A 85 1.37 -8.25 8.44
C PHE A 85 0.30 -9.11 9.11
N PRO A 86 -0.41 -10.02 8.40
CA PRO A 86 -1.37 -10.90 9.03
C PRO A 86 -0.72 -11.77 10.11
N ALA A 87 -1.52 -12.25 11.06
CA ALA A 87 -1.05 -13.16 12.10
C ALA A 87 -0.35 -14.39 11.49
N GLY A 88 0.74 -14.84 12.08
CA GLY A 88 1.51 -16.01 11.63
C GLY A 88 2.49 -15.71 10.48
N SER A 89 2.54 -14.50 9.92
CA SER A 89 3.45 -14.16 8.83
C SER A 89 4.86 -13.72 9.28
N GLY A 90 5.24 -14.01 10.51
CA GLY A 90 6.55 -13.62 11.07
C GLY A 90 7.62 -14.67 10.94
N GLU A 91 7.27 -15.95 10.88
CA GLU A 91 8.22 -17.05 10.89
C GLU A 91 9.19 -17.01 9.70
N GLY A 92 10.46 -17.28 9.96
CA GLY A 92 11.49 -17.25 8.91
C GLY A 92 11.80 -15.86 8.34
N THR A 93 11.35 -14.79 8.98
CA THR A 93 11.52 -13.40 8.51
C THR A 93 12.31 -12.55 9.51
N ALA A 94 12.56 -11.29 9.14
CA ALA A 94 13.10 -10.29 10.03
C ALA A 94 12.02 -9.60 10.90
N ALA A 95 10.73 -9.88 10.70
CA ALA A 95 9.67 -9.34 11.54
C ALA A 95 9.76 -9.96 12.94
N LEU A 96 9.69 -9.13 13.99
CA LEU A 96 9.74 -9.59 15.37
C LEU A 96 8.34 -9.94 15.87
N PRO A 97 8.20 -10.91 16.79
CA PRO A 97 6.92 -11.26 17.41
C PRO A 97 6.22 -10.07 18.07
N SER A 98 6.97 -9.05 18.52
CA SER A 98 6.46 -7.83 19.11
C SER A 98 5.42 -7.10 18.23
N ILE A 99 5.43 -7.31 16.92
CA ILE A 99 4.41 -6.76 16.00
C ILE A 99 3.02 -7.22 16.41
N TRP A 100 2.84 -8.52 16.62
CA TRP A 100 1.54 -9.14 16.95
C TRP A 100 1.24 -9.14 18.44
N GLN A 101 2.26 -9.02 19.30
CA GLN A 101 2.11 -8.93 20.73
C GLN A 101 1.68 -7.54 21.20
N ASP A 102 2.07 -6.50 20.48
CA ASP A 102 1.73 -5.09 20.75
C ASP A 102 1.27 -4.42 19.45
N TRP A 103 0.17 -4.94 18.91
CA TRP A 103 -0.40 -4.43 17.66
C TRP A 103 -0.72 -2.93 17.71
N PRO A 104 -1.29 -2.35 18.79
CA PRO A 104 -1.54 -0.92 18.85
C PRO A 104 -0.27 -0.07 18.69
N LYS A 105 0.86 -0.52 19.24
CA LYS A 105 2.15 0.16 19.09
C LYS A 105 2.69 0.05 17.66
N PHE A 106 2.52 -1.11 17.02
CA PHE A 106 2.88 -1.29 15.62
C PHE A 106 2.02 -0.40 14.71
N GLU A 107 0.70 -0.35 14.92
CA GLU A 107 -0.23 0.52 14.21
C GLU A 107 0.15 2.00 14.38
N ALA A 108 0.46 2.45 15.60
CA ALA A 108 0.93 3.81 15.83
C ALA A 108 2.21 4.14 15.05
N ALA A 109 3.16 3.19 14.97
CA ALA A 109 4.39 3.37 14.21
C ALA A 109 4.15 3.43 12.69
N THR A 110 3.25 2.62 12.16
CA THR A 110 2.86 2.68 10.74
C THR A 110 2.12 3.97 10.41
N LYS A 111 1.24 4.44 11.30
CA LYS A 111 0.54 5.71 11.15
C LYS A 111 1.48 6.92 11.18
N ALA A 112 2.53 6.87 11.99
CA ALA A 112 3.56 7.90 11.99
C ALA A 112 4.29 7.98 10.62
N LEU A 113 4.55 6.85 9.97
CA LEU A 113 5.11 6.84 8.62
C LEU A 113 4.12 7.40 7.59
N GLU A 114 2.86 7.00 7.65
CA GLU A 114 1.82 7.51 6.73
C GLU A 114 1.70 9.04 6.84
N THR A 115 1.68 9.58 8.06
CA THR A 115 1.63 11.02 8.30
C THR A 115 2.87 11.70 7.72
N ALA A 116 4.07 11.23 8.05
CA ALA A 116 5.31 11.81 7.55
C ALA A 116 5.43 11.75 6.02
N ALA A 117 4.94 10.68 5.40
CA ALA A 117 4.94 10.54 3.95
C ALA A 117 3.97 11.52 3.28
N ASN A 118 2.79 11.74 3.85
CA ASN A 118 1.84 12.75 3.36
C ASN A 118 2.39 14.18 3.52
N ASP A 119 3.04 14.48 4.63
CA ASP A 119 3.72 15.76 4.83
C ASP A 119 4.83 15.99 3.78
N LEU A 120 5.57 14.93 3.44
CA LEU A 120 6.55 14.99 2.37
C LEU A 120 5.91 15.22 1.00
N VAL A 121 4.74 14.63 0.71
CA VAL A 121 3.99 14.90 -0.52
C VAL A 121 3.62 16.38 -0.61
N VAL A 122 3.13 16.97 0.49
CA VAL A 122 2.79 18.38 0.56
C VAL A 122 4.02 19.26 0.33
N ALA A 123 5.12 19.00 1.04
CA ALA A 123 6.36 19.75 0.88
C ALA A 123 6.92 19.66 -0.55
N ALA A 124 6.89 18.46 -1.15
CA ALA A 124 7.36 18.21 -2.51
C ALA A 124 6.47 18.80 -3.62
N GLY A 125 5.28 19.25 -3.28
CA GLY A 125 4.42 20.05 -4.17
C GLY A 125 4.90 21.50 -4.34
N GLY A 126 5.77 21.98 -3.45
CA GLY A 126 6.42 23.28 -3.52
C GLY A 126 7.84 23.21 -4.08
N SER A 127 8.55 24.34 -4.02
CA SER A 127 9.95 24.48 -4.47
C SER A 127 10.94 24.68 -3.32
N ASP A 128 10.48 24.68 -2.06
CA ASP A 128 11.33 24.86 -0.90
C ASP A 128 12.11 23.58 -0.54
N MET A 129 13.36 23.51 -0.98
CA MET A 129 14.23 22.38 -0.74
C MET A 129 14.56 22.17 0.75
N ALA A 130 14.47 23.21 1.60
CA ALA A 130 14.69 23.07 3.02
C ALA A 130 13.49 22.38 3.69
N ALA A 131 12.26 22.77 3.33
CA ALA A 131 11.04 22.09 3.77
C ALA A 131 11.00 20.62 3.29
N ILE A 132 11.36 20.36 2.04
CA ILE A 132 11.45 19.00 1.49
C ILE A 132 12.48 18.16 2.28
N ARG A 133 13.63 18.71 2.57
CA ARG A 133 14.67 18.01 3.37
C ARG A 133 14.19 17.66 4.77
N THR A 134 13.51 18.58 5.43
CA THR A 134 12.92 18.37 6.76
C THR A 134 11.89 17.24 6.73
N ALA A 135 10.95 17.29 5.78
CA ALA A 135 9.92 16.27 5.64
C ALA A 135 10.49 14.89 5.25
N ALA A 136 11.49 14.83 4.36
CA ALA A 136 12.18 13.58 4.04
C ALA A 136 12.91 12.99 5.25
N GLY A 137 13.51 13.85 6.09
CA GLY A 137 14.10 13.44 7.36
C GLY A 137 13.07 12.83 8.32
N ALA A 138 11.86 13.38 8.38
CA ALA A 138 10.77 12.83 9.18
C ALA A 138 10.34 11.43 8.69
N VAL A 139 10.25 11.20 7.37
CA VAL A 139 10.00 9.87 6.79
C VAL A 139 11.10 8.90 7.23
N GLY A 140 12.37 9.26 7.10
CA GLY A 140 13.50 8.42 7.54
C GLY A 140 13.43 8.07 9.02
N LYS A 141 13.08 9.04 9.87
CA LYS A 141 12.89 8.84 11.31
C LYS A 141 11.72 7.89 11.60
N ALA A 142 10.61 8.01 10.90
CA ALA A 142 9.45 7.12 11.06
C ALA A 142 9.80 5.67 10.64
N CYS A 143 10.53 5.48 9.54
CA CYS A 143 11.03 4.16 9.14
C CYS A 143 11.90 3.54 10.25
N GLY A 144 12.84 4.29 10.80
CA GLY A 144 13.71 3.84 11.90
C GLY A 144 12.92 3.52 13.17
N GLY A 145 11.96 4.38 13.54
CA GLY A 145 11.14 4.21 14.74
C GLY A 145 10.25 2.97 14.71
N CYS A 146 9.81 2.55 13.50
CA CYS A 146 9.12 1.29 13.32
C CYS A 146 10.10 0.09 13.30
N HIS A 147 11.22 0.21 12.59
CA HIS A 147 12.17 -0.88 12.44
C HIS A 147 12.89 -1.26 13.74
N GLU A 148 13.14 -0.29 14.63
CA GLU A 148 13.86 -0.55 15.88
C GLU A 148 13.15 -1.57 16.78
N PRO A 149 11.86 -1.43 17.14
CA PRO A 149 11.15 -2.36 18.00
C PRO A 149 10.58 -3.59 17.28
N PHE A 150 10.42 -3.56 15.94
CA PHE A 150 9.64 -4.53 15.21
C PHE A 150 10.40 -5.33 14.15
N ARG A 151 11.70 -5.04 13.95
CA ARG A 151 12.53 -5.72 12.95
C ARG A 151 13.84 -6.19 13.58
N LYS A 152 14.27 -7.42 13.27
CA LYS A 152 15.60 -7.92 13.62
C LYS A 152 16.66 -6.97 13.05
N GLN A 153 17.54 -6.49 13.92
CA GLN A 153 18.67 -5.67 13.50
C GLN A 153 19.71 -6.57 12.83
N HIS A 154 20.18 -6.19 11.64
CA HIS A 154 21.35 -6.82 11.05
C HIS A 154 22.57 -6.29 11.82
N ARG A 155 23.24 -7.15 12.57
CA ARG A 155 24.58 -6.85 13.08
C ARG A 155 25.53 -7.02 11.88
N HIS A 156 26.10 -5.93 11.44
CA HIS A 156 27.22 -5.92 10.50
C HIS A 156 28.48 -6.30 11.23
#